data_889d5176f78360510558d3241872fd4c
#
_entry.id   889d5176f78360510558d3241872fd4c
#
_cell.length_a   1.000
_cell.length_b   1.000
_cell.length_c   1.000
_cell.angle_alpha   90.00
_cell.angle_beta   90.00
_cell.angle_gamma   90.00
#
_symmetry.space_group_name_H-M   'P 1'
#
loop_
_entity.id
_entity.type
_entity.pdbx_description
1 polymer ?
#
loop_
_entity_poly.entity_id
_entity_poly.type
_entity_poly.pdbx_seq_one_letter_code
_entity_poly.pdbx_strand_id
1 'polypeptide(L)'
;MKNILEEIAARTRERIAKEKSRISVSELENRIQEVNKNARQKITFLQALQKDGMSYICEVKKASPSKGLIAPDFPYLAIAKEYEQAGASAISCLTEPFYFQGADQYLREIAAAVQIPVLRKDFTVDEYMIYQAKSLGASAVLLICAILDDGELRAYRQLAKELGLDALVEAHDEYEVDRALNLGAEIVGVNNRDLRTFQVDMNNSIRLRKMAPDNVVFVSESGIRTPEDIRLLYEDKVDGVLIGETLMRSPNKKAALESLNGSPLR
;
A
#
# COMPACT_ATOMS: atom_id res chain seq x y z
N MET A 1 1.94 26.90 -0.08
CA MET A 1 1.30 25.93 -1.01
C MET A 1 0.44 25.00 -0.19
N LYS A 2 -0.79 24.69 -0.62
CA LYS A 2 -1.61 23.69 0.09
C LYS A 2 -0.88 22.34 0.02
N ASN A 3 -0.80 21.65 1.13
CA ASN A 3 -0.23 20.30 1.20
C ASN A 3 -1.20 19.35 0.46
N ILE A 4 -0.74 18.68 -0.59
CA ILE A 4 -1.59 17.79 -1.39
C ILE A 4 -2.20 16.67 -0.54
N LEU A 5 -1.50 16.19 0.50
CA LEU A 5 -2.02 15.18 1.43
C LEU A 5 -3.26 15.68 2.17
N GLU A 6 -3.19 16.89 2.71
CA GLU A 6 -4.32 17.51 3.42
C GLU A 6 -5.52 17.73 2.49
N GLU A 7 -5.28 18.12 1.25
CA GLU A 7 -6.33 18.30 0.24
C GLU A 7 -7.01 16.98 -0.08
N ILE A 8 -6.25 15.92 -0.34
CA ILE A 8 -6.80 14.59 -0.63
C ILE A 8 -7.52 14.04 0.61
N ALA A 9 -6.94 14.18 1.80
CA ALA A 9 -7.55 13.74 3.05
C ALA A 9 -8.89 14.43 3.31
N ALA A 10 -8.98 15.75 3.08
CA ALA A 10 -10.22 16.50 3.22
C ALA A 10 -11.30 16.01 2.24
N ARG A 11 -10.96 15.83 0.96
CA ARG A 11 -11.88 15.25 -0.04
C ARG A 11 -12.32 13.84 0.30
N THR A 12 -11.40 13.04 0.84
CA THR A 12 -11.72 11.68 1.28
C THR A 12 -12.72 11.72 2.44
N ARG A 13 -12.54 12.60 3.44
CA ARG A 13 -13.53 12.77 4.52
C ARG A 13 -14.93 13.11 3.99
N GLU A 14 -15.03 14.03 3.01
CA GLU A 14 -16.30 14.36 2.36
C GLU A 14 -16.91 13.17 1.62
N ARG A 15 -16.09 12.38 0.90
CA ARG A 15 -16.52 11.16 0.23
C ARG A 15 -17.08 10.16 1.23
N ILE A 16 -16.35 9.87 2.28
CA ILE A 16 -16.72 8.87 3.28
C ILE A 16 -17.98 9.29 4.05
N ALA A 17 -18.17 10.56 4.37
CA ALA A 17 -19.41 11.05 4.98
C ALA A 17 -20.65 10.73 4.11
N LYS A 18 -20.52 10.84 2.79
CA LYS A 18 -21.59 10.49 1.84
C LYS A 18 -21.78 8.96 1.73
N GLU A 19 -20.70 8.19 1.77
CA GLU A 19 -20.78 6.72 1.71
C GLU A 19 -21.41 6.13 2.97
N LYS A 20 -21.07 6.64 4.15
CA LYS A 20 -21.68 6.27 5.44
C LYS A 20 -23.22 6.47 5.46
N SER A 21 -23.71 7.47 4.74
CA SER A 21 -25.16 7.70 4.64
C SER A 21 -25.90 6.70 3.73
N ARG A 22 -25.15 5.95 2.90
CA ARG A 22 -25.70 4.97 1.95
C ARG A 22 -25.53 3.53 2.43
N ILE A 23 -24.43 3.23 3.08
CA ILE A 23 -24.07 1.90 3.57
C ILE A 23 -23.61 2.04 5.02
N SER A 24 -24.32 1.41 5.94
CA SER A 24 -23.98 1.44 7.37
C SER A 24 -22.78 0.55 7.69
N VAL A 25 -22.13 0.78 8.83
CA VAL A 25 -21.09 -0.11 9.36
C VAL A 25 -21.65 -1.53 9.54
N SER A 26 -22.87 -1.67 10.06
CA SER A 26 -23.50 -2.99 10.24
C SER A 26 -23.69 -3.73 8.91
N GLU A 27 -23.97 -3.02 7.83
CA GLU A 27 -24.02 -3.64 6.50
C GLU A 27 -22.63 -4.06 6.01
N LEU A 28 -21.59 -3.29 6.29
CA LEU A 28 -20.21 -3.70 6.01
C LEU A 28 -19.80 -4.94 6.83
N GLU A 29 -20.18 -5.02 8.09
CA GLU A 29 -19.96 -6.20 8.94
C GLU A 29 -20.62 -7.46 8.38
N ASN A 30 -21.85 -7.35 7.87
CA ASN A 30 -22.52 -8.46 7.20
C ASN A 30 -21.75 -8.90 5.94
N ARG A 31 -21.27 -7.95 5.12
CA ARG A 31 -20.44 -8.25 3.95
C ARG A 31 -19.11 -8.89 4.34
N ILE A 32 -18.49 -8.47 5.44
CA ILE A 32 -17.27 -9.06 5.97
C ILE A 32 -17.50 -10.53 6.36
N GLN A 33 -18.65 -10.86 6.97
CA GLN A 33 -18.99 -12.24 7.28
C GLN A 33 -19.08 -13.10 6.01
N GLU A 34 -19.68 -12.57 4.94
CA GLU A 34 -19.75 -13.25 3.64
C GLU A 34 -18.36 -13.45 3.01
N VAL A 35 -17.53 -12.42 3.06
CA VAL A 35 -16.14 -12.50 2.57
C VAL A 35 -15.38 -13.57 3.35
N ASN A 36 -15.48 -13.58 4.67
CA ASN A 36 -14.78 -14.54 5.53
C ASN A 36 -15.25 -15.99 5.31
N LYS A 37 -16.54 -16.23 5.08
CA LYS A 37 -17.06 -17.58 4.73
C LYS A 37 -16.48 -18.12 3.43
N ASN A 38 -16.23 -17.25 2.46
CA ASN A 38 -15.73 -17.60 1.14
C ASN A 38 -14.22 -17.40 0.99
N ALA A 39 -13.56 -16.90 2.05
CA ALA A 39 -12.14 -16.59 2.01
C ALA A 39 -11.31 -17.87 1.83
N ARG A 40 -10.47 -17.87 0.81
CA ARG A 40 -9.37 -18.83 0.72
C ARG A 40 -8.34 -18.47 1.78
N GLN A 41 -7.73 -19.47 2.39
CA GLN A 41 -6.65 -19.23 3.35
C GLN A 41 -5.45 -18.63 2.60
N LYS A 42 -5.29 -17.32 2.71
CA LYS A 42 -4.14 -16.58 2.18
C LYS A 42 -3.17 -16.32 3.32
N ILE A 43 -1.88 -16.24 2.99
CA ILE A 43 -0.89 -15.67 3.92
C ILE A 43 -1.23 -14.20 4.19
N THR A 44 -0.89 -13.69 5.38
CA THR A 44 -1.12 -12.29 5.69
C THR A 44 -0.19 -11.38 4.90
N PHE A 45 -0.48 -10.09 4.85
CA PHE A 45 0.39 -9.13 4.17
C PHE A 45 1.76 -9.06 4.87
N LEU A 46 1.77 -9.06 6.20
CA LEU A 46 3.00 -9.13 7.00
C LEU A 46 3.81 -10.39 6.67
N GLN A 47 3.19 -11.58 6.67
CA GLN A 47 3.86 -12.83 6.35
C GLN A 47 4.44 -12.85 4.93
N ALA A 48 3.76 -12.21 3.98
CA ALA A 48 4.25 -12.12 2.61
C ALA A 48 5.51 -11.26 2.48
N LEU A 49 5.71 -10.30 3.39
CA LEU A 49 6.86 -9.41 3.41
C LEU A 49 8.02 -9.93 4.28
N GLN A 50 7.79 -10.92 5.14
CA GLN A 50 8.80 -11.53 6.01
C GLN A 50 9.57 -12.69 5.35
N LYS A 51 9.45 -12.85 4.04
CA LYS A 51 10.18 -13.88 3.29
C LYS A 51 11.64 -13.49 3.10
N ASP A 52 12.50 -14.50 2.93
CA ASP A 52 13.89 -14.28 2.57
C ASP A 52 14.00 -13.50 1.25
N GLY A 53 14.92 -12.54 1.21
CA GLY A 53 15.16 -11.67 0.06
C GLY A 53 14.24 -10.45 0.02
N MET A 54 14.36 -9.66 -1.05
CA MET A 54 13.56 -8.45 -1.24
C MET A 54 12.10 -8.80 -1.58
N SER A 55 11.16 -8.24 -0.83
CA SER A 55 9.72 -8.35 -1.11
C SER A 55 9.25 -7.27 -2.06
N TYR A 56 8.44 -7.65 -3.06
CA TYR A 56 7.92 -6.72 -4.06
C TYR A 56 6.41 -6.51 -3.90
N ILE A 57 6.01 -5.29 -3.51
CA ILE A 57 4.61 -4.84 -3.50
C ILE A 57 4.38 -4.12 -4.84
N CYS A 58 3.70 -4.79 -5.77
CA CYS A 58 3.47 -4.25 -7.10
C CYS A 58 2.16 -3.44 -7.15
N GLU A 59 2.27 -2.17 -7.53
CA GLU A 59 1.14 -1.24 -7.45
C GLU A 59 0.37 -1.16 -8.77
N VAL A 60 -0.94 -1.40 -8.70
CA VAL A 60 -1.91 -1.22 -9.77
C VAL A 60 -2.46 0.20 -9.68
N LYS A 61 -1.97 1.08 -10.56
CA LYS A 61 -2.21 2.53 -10.52
C LYS A 61 -2.48 3.14 -11.89
N LYS A 62 -3.65 3.77 -12.06
CA LYS A 62 -4.06 4.41 -13.31
C LYS A 62 -3.46 5.80 -13.48
N ALA A 63 -3.45 6.60 -12.43
CA ALA A 63 -2.99 7.99 -12.43
C ALA A 63 -2.33 8.36 -11.09
N SER A 64 -1.65 9.50 -11.04
CA SER A 64 -1.13 10.10 -9.80
C SER A 64 -1.04 11.61 -9.89
N PRO A 65 -1.08 12.36 -8.76
CA PRO A 65 -0.94 13.82 -8.77
C PRO A 65 0.34 14.32 -9.43
N SER A 66 1.46 13.60 -9.27
CA SER A 66 2.77 14.01 -9.78
C SER A 66 3.01 13.66 -11.26
N LYS A 67 2.24 12.74 -11.84
CA LYS A 67 2.48 12.19 -13.20
C LYS A 67 1.25 12.25 -14.10
N GLY A 68 0.09 12.65 -13.57
CA GLY A 68 -1.16 12.61 -14.31
C GLY A 68 -1.55 11.17 -14.68
N LEU A 69 -2.12 10.98 -15.85
CA LEU A 69 -2.53 9.68 -16.37
C LEU A 69 -1.30 8.84 -16.75
N ILE A 70 -1.15 7.67 -16.11
CA ILE A 70 -0.02 6.74 -16.30
C ILE A 70 -0.41 5.63 -17.28
N ALA A 71 -1.61 5.08 -17.13
CA ALA A 71 -2.14 3.99 -17.95
C ALA A 71 -3.51 4.37 -18.53
N PRO A 72 -3.56 4.92 -19.77
CA PRO A 72 -4.82 5.23 -20.45
C PRO A 72 -5.69 3.99 -20.64
N ASP A 73 -5.10 2.92 -21.16
CA ASP A 73 -5.67 1.57 -21.12
C ASP A 73 -5.27 0.92 -19.79
N PHE A 74 -6.28 0.57 -18.99
CA PHE A 74 -6.09 0.10 -17.61
C PHE A 74 -6.79 -1.23 -17.35
N PRO A 75 -6.29 -2.34 -17.93
CA PRO A 75 -6.79 -3.69 -17.66
C PRO A 75 -6.29 -4.17 -16.29
N TYR A 76 -6.71 -3.50 -15.19
CA TYR A 76 -6.20 -3.68 -13.82
C TYR A 76 -6.17 -5.14 -13.37
N LEU A 77 -7.16 -5.95 -13.79
CA LEU A 77 -7.23 -7.35 -13.41
C LEU A 77 -6.16 -8.20 -14.10
N ALA A 78 -5.88 -7.93 -15.38
CA ALA A 78 -4.80 -8.58 -16.11
C ALA A 78 -3.44 -8.18 -15.53
N ILE A 79 -3.25 -6.89 -15.24
CA ILE A 79 -2.04 -6.34 -14.61
C ILE A 79 -1.77 -7.03 -13.28
N ALA A 80 -2.78 -7.15 -12.40
CA ALA A 80 -2.61 -7.78 -11.09
C ALA A 80 -2.22 -9.27 -11.22
N LYS A 81 -2.82 -10.00 -12.16
CA LYS A 81 -2.45 -11.40 -12.45
C LYS A 81 -1.03 -11.52 -13.01
N GLU A 82 -0.62 -10.61 -13.89
CA GLU A 82 0.76 -10.58 -14.39
C GLU A 82 1.76 -10.34 -13.25
N TYR A 83 1.47 -9.43 -12.31
CA TYR A 83 2.30 -9.20 -11.14
C TYR A 83 2.42 -10.44 -10.27
N GLU A 84 1.31 -11.12 -9.99
CA GLU A 84 1.34 -12.38 -9.24
C GLU A 84 2.18 -13.45 -9.95
N GLN A 85 1.98 -13.64 -11.25
CA GLN A 85 2.76 -14.59 -12.08
C GLN A 85 4.24 -14.22 -12.18
N ALA A 86 4.57 -12.94 -12.07
CA ALA A 86 5.93 -12.43 -12.04
C ALA A 86 6.61 -12.60 -10.67
N GLY A 87 5.91 -13.09 -9.64
CA GLY A 87 6.46 -13.34 -8.32
C GLY A 87 6.32 -12.18 -7.34
N ALA A 88 5.38 -11.25 -7.56
CA ALA A 88 5.07 -10.22 -6.59
C ALA A 88 4.71 -10.84 -5.22
N SER A 89 5.19 -10.24 -4.13
CA SER A 89 4.85 -10.66 -2.76
C SER A 89 3.44 -10.21 -2.38
N ALA A 90 3.02 -9.04 -2.88
CA ALA A 90 1.71 -8.45 -2.65
C ALA A 90 1.32 -7.49 -3.78
N ILE A 91 0.02 -7.19 -3.87
CA ILE A 91 -0.51 -6.13 -4.75
C ILE A 91 -0.86 -4.91 -3.91
N SER A 92 -0.50 -3.71 -4.37
CA SER A 92 -1.06 -2.44 -3.88
C SER A 92 -2.11 -1.96 -4.88
N CYS A 93 -3.35 -1.78 -4.44
CA CYS A 93 -4.46 -1.35 -5.30
C CYS A 93 -4.94 0.04 -4.91
N LEU A 94 -4.80 1.02 -5.82
CA LEU A 94 -5.32 2.38 -5.63
C LEU A 94 -6.84 2.38 -5.68
N THR A 95 -7.48 2.91 -4.61
CA THR A 95 -8.93 3.10 -4.56
C THR A 95 -9.35 4.57 -4.49
N GLU A 96 -8.41 5.50 -4.28
CA GLU A 96 -8.70 6.93 -4.28
C GLU A 96 -9.16 7.40 -5.69
N PRO A 97 -10.40 7.95 -5.84
CA PRO A 97 -11.00 8.13 -7.16
C PRO A 97 -10.63 9.45 -7.86
N PHE A 98 -10.26 10.49 -7.12
CA PHE A 98 -10.15 11.84 -7.69
C PHE A 98 -8.76 12.12 -8.29
N TYR A 99 -7.71 11.76 -7.57
CA TYR A 99 -6.32 12.07 -7.94
C TYR A 99 -5.60 10.87 -8.54
N PHE A 100 -6.00 9.64 -8.14
CA PHE A 100 -5.39 8.39 -8.61
C PHE A 100 -6.28 7.63 -9.60
N GLN A 101 -7.52 8.09 -9.81
CA GLN A 101 -8.53 7.43 -10.64
C GLN A 101 -8.71 5.95 -10.26
N GLY A 102 -8.62 5.68 -8.95
CA GLY A 102 -8.86 4.37 -8.36
C GLY A 102 -10.35 4.08 -8.18
N ALA A 103 -10.68 2.86 -7.78
CA ALA A 103 -12.05 2.46 -7.47
C ALA A 103 -12.07 1.24 -6.53
N ASP A 104 -13.06 1.17 -5.64
CA ASP A 104 -13.32 0.02 -4.78
C ASP A 104 -13.59 -1.26 -5.58
N GLN A 105 -14.16 -1.14 -6.76
CA GLN A 105 -14.35 -2.25 -7.69
C GLN A 105 -13.03 -2.93 -8.05
N TYR A 106 -11.98 -2.15 -8.32
CA TYR A 106 -10.67 -2.70 -8.67
C TYR A 106 -10.11 -3.56 -7.54
N LEU A 107 -10.19 -3.06 -6.31
CA LEU A 107 -9.74 -3.79 -5.12
C LEU A 107 -10.51 -5.11 -4.96
N ARG A 108 -11.85 -5.07 -5.02
CA ARG A 108 -12.70 -6.25 -4.89
C ARG A 108 -12.36 -7.33 -5.91
N GLU A 109 -12.28 -6.95 -7.17
CA GLU A 109 -12.03 -7.89 -8.27
C GLU A 109 -10.59 -8.44 -8.23
N ILE A 110 -9.60 -7.62 -7.93
CA ILE A 110 -8.21 -8.07 -7.75
C ILE A 110 -8.12 -9.03 -6.57
N ALA A 111 -8.66 -8.66 -5.41
CA ALA A 111 -8.61 -9.49 -4.20
C ALA A 111 -9.26 -10.87 -4.40
N ALA A 112 -10.32 -10.95 -5.23
CA ALA A 112 -10.96 -12.21 -5.59
C ALA A 112 -10.15 -13.05 -6.59
N ALA A 113 -9.32 -12.40 -7.44
CA ALA A 113 -8.65 -13.05 -8.56
C ALA A 113 -7.23 -13.55 -8.26
N VAL A 114 -6.51 -12.93 -7.31
CA VAL A 114 -5.13 -13.30 -6.93
C VAL A 114 -5.08 -14.07 -5.61
N GLN A 115 -4.01 -14.86 -5.41
CA GLN A 115 -3.77 -15.60 -4.16
C GLN A 115 -2.90 -14.81 -3.17
N ILE A 116 -2.06 -13.89 -3.68
CA ILE A 116 -1.20 -13.03 -2.86
C ILE A 116 -2.04 -11.94 -2.16
N PRO A 117 -1.59 -11.40 -1.01
CA PRO A 117 -2.31 -10.38 -0.27
C PRO A 117 -2.43 -9.06 -1.06
N VAL A 118 -3.52 -8.33 -0.80
CA VAL A 118 -3.82 -7.06 -1.46
C VAL A 118 -3.93 -5.94 -0.44
N LEU A 119 -3.12 -4.90 -0.60
CA LEU A 119 -3.17 -3.64 0.15
C LEU A 119 -4.20 -2.70 -0.48
N ARG A 120 -5.14 -2.19 0.31
CA ARG A 120 -5.93 -1.02 -0.09
C ARG A 120 -5.07 0.23 0.04
N LYS A 121 -4.66 0.82 -1.07
CA LYS A 121 -3.90 2.07 -1.12
C LYS A 121 -4.89 3.23 -1.29
N ASP A 122 -5.27 3.84 -0.18
CA ASP A 122 -6.18 4.99 -0.08
C ASP A 122 -5.78 5.84 1.12
N PHE A 123 -6.32 7.04 1.25
CA PHE A 123 -6.11 7.93 2.39
C PHE A 123 -7.09 7.55 3.50
N THR A 124 -6.71 6.60 4.36
CA THR A 124 -7.56 6.14 5.45
C THR A 124 -7.69 7.24 6.51
N VAL A 125 -8.84 7.90 6.57
CA VAL A 125 -9.13 9.05 7.45
C VAL A 125 -10.34 8.82 8.36
N ASP A 126 -10.87 7.61 8.36
CA ASP A 126 -12.06 7.23 9.12
C ASP A 126 -12.08 5.70 9.30
N GLU A 127 -12.47 5.22 10.48
CA GLU A 127 -12.59 3.78 10.79
C GLU A 127 -13.49 3.02 9.81
N TYR A 128 -14.49 3.68 9.26
CA TYR A 128 -15.39 3.14 8.24
C TYR A 128 -14.61 2.57 7.04
N MET A 129 -13.52 3.23 6.64
CA MET A 129 -12.69 2.78 5.51
C MET A 129 -11.98 1.46 5.80
N ILE A 130 -11.73 1.12 7.08
CA ILE A 130 -11.12 -0.14 7.49
C ILE A 130 -12.14 -1.28 7.36
N TYR A 131 -13.38 -1.07 7.83
CA TYR A 131 -14.49 -2.00 7.57
C TYR A 131 -14.73 -2.17 6.07
N GLN A 132 -14.72 -1.07 5.31
CA GLN A 132 -14.89 -1.10 3.86
C GLN A 132 -13.76 -1.91 3.19
N ALA A 133 -12.50 -1.68 3.56
CA ALA A 133 -11.36 -2.44 3.04
C ALA A 133 -11.54 -3.95 3.25
N LYS A 134 -11.91 -4.36 4.47
CA LYS A 134 -12.16 -5.77 4.78
C LYS A 134 -13.33 -6.34 3.98
N SER A 135 -14.42 -5.59 3.85
CA SER A 135 -15.60 -6.01 3.07
C SER A 135 -15.32 -6.17 1.57
N LEU A 136 -14.27 -5.53 1.07
CA LEU A 136 -13.78 -5.63 -0.31
C LEU A 136 -12.74 -6.75 -0.50
N GLY A 137 -12.32 -7.42 0.58
CA GLY A 137 -11.36 -8.51 0.53
C GLY A 137 -9.89 -8.06 0.60
N ALA A 138 -9.59 -6.83 1.04
CA ALA A 138 -8.23 -6.41 1.32
C ALA A 138 -7.57 -7.30 2.40
N SER A 139 -6.26 -7.40 2.35
CA SER A 139 -5.41 -8.04 3.36
C SER A 139 -4.71 -7.01 4.25
N ALA A 140 -4.58 -5.78 3.78
CA ALA A 140 -3.96 -4.68 4.50
C ALA A 140 -4.56 -3.32 4.12
N VAL A 141 -4.37 -2.34 5.00
CA VAL A 141 -4.72 -0.93 4.79
C VAL A 141 -3.49 -0.04 4.95
N LEU A 142 -3.54 1.13 4.30
CA LEU A 142 -2.55 2.19 4.46
C LEU A 142 -2.98 3.15 5.57
N LEU A 143 -2.08 3.44 6.49
CA LEU A 143 -2.22 4.47 7.52
C LEU A 143 -1.07 5.48 7.36
N ILE A 144 -1.37 6.75 7.14
CA ILE A 144 -0.36 7.79 6.82
C ILE A 144 -0.16 8.68 8.03
N CYS A 145 1.06 8.71 8.59
CA CYS A 145 1.41 9.51 9.77
C CYS A 145 1.11 10.99 9.58
N ALA A 146 1.36 11.53 8.40
CA ALA A 146 1.18 12.94 8.08
C ALA A 146 -0.26 13.47 8.17
N ILE A 147 -1.28 12.59 8.11
CA ILE A 147 -2.70 12.97 8.08
C ILE A 147 -3.51 12.42 9.26
N LEU A 148 -2.91 11.61 10.12
CA LEU A 148 -3.53 11.00 11.29
C LEU A 148 -2.81 11.45 12.56
N ASP A 149 -3.57 11.71 13.61
CA ASP A 149 -2.99 11.90 14.93
C ASP A 149 -2.67 10.56 15.61
N ASP A 150 -2.02 10.59 16.78
CA ASP A 150 -1.58 9.38 17.50
C ASP A 150 -2.76 8.54 18.00
N GLY A 151 -3.88 9.18 18.33
CA GLY A 151 -5.11 8.52 18.74
C GLY A 151 -5.72 7.75 17.57
N GLU A 152 -5.86 8.41 16.42
CA GLU A 152 -6.35 7.83 15.17
C GLU A 152 -5.45 6.69 14.70
N LEU A 153 -4.12 6.88 14.63
CA LEU A 153 -3.16 5.84 14.24
C LEU A 153 -3.29 4.58 15.10
N ARG A 154 -3.36 4.77 16.43
CA ARG A 154 -3.52 3.66 17.38
C ARG A 154 -4.86 2.95 17.18
N ALA A 155 -5.95 3.71 17.13
CA ALA A 155 -7.30 3.17 16.99
C ALA A 155 -7.47 2.42 15.66
N TYR A 156 -7.02 3.01 14.55
CA TYR A 156 -7.16 2.42 13.22
C TYR A 156 -6.29 1.17 13.05
N ARG A 157 -5.06 1.18 13.58
CA ARG A 157 -4.21 0.00 13.58
C ARG A 157 -4.82 -1.14 14.40
N GLN A 158 -5.36 -0.82 15.58
CA GLN A 158 -6.02 -1.81 16.43
C GLN A 158 -7.26 -2.39 15.73
N LEU A 159 -8.11 -1.55 15.16
CA LEU A 159 -9.29 -1.99 14.40
C LEU A 159 -8.91 -2.85 13.20
N ALA A 160 -7.87 -2.47 12.46
CA ALA A 160 -7.37 -3.29 11.36
C ALA A 160 -7.00 -4.69 11.84
N LYS A 161 -6.24 -4.80 12.94
CA LYS A 161 -5.86 -6.07 13.55
C LYS A 161 -7.07 -6.91 14.00
N GLU A 162 -8.07 -6.28 14.62
CA GLU A 162 -9.32 -6.95 15.06
C GLU A 162 -10.11 -7.52 13.87
N LEU A 163 -10.08 -6.84 12.74
CA LEU A 163 -10.69 -7.30 11.49
C LEU A 163 -9.81 -8.29 10.70
N GLY A 164 -8.62 -8.63 11.21
CA GLY A 164 -7.65 -9.50 10.51
C GLY A 164 -7.07 -8.86 9.26
N LEU A 165 -6.78 -7.55 9.33
CA LEU A 165 -6.02 -6.79 8.35
C LEU A 165 -4.68 -6.40 8.95
N ASP A 166 -3.62 -6.40 8.13
CA ASP A 166 -2.36 -5.74 8.46
C ASP A 166 -2.45 -4.23 8.16
N ALA A 167 -1.56 -3.44 8.77
CA ALA A 167 -1.46 -2.00 8.52
C ALA A 167 -0.05 -1.65 8.03
N LEU A 168 0.05 -1.10 6.81
CA LEU A 168 1.25 -0.43 6.34
C LEU A 168 1.20 1.01 6.85
N VAL A 169 2.08 1.36 7.79
CA VAL A 169 2.16 2.72 8.37
C VAL A 169 3.18 3.52 7.59
N GLU A 170 2.69 4.48 6.78
CA GLU A 170 3.54 5.32 5.93
C GLU A 170 4.08 6.52 6.71
N ALA A 171 5.40 6.74 6.61
CA ALA A 171 6.16 7.82 7.23
C ALA A 171 7.08 8.51 6.20
N HIS A 172 7.43 9.79 6.46
CA HIS A 172 8.23 10.61 5.55
C HIS A 172 9.55 11.09 6.18
N ASP A 173 9.62 11.15 7.48
CA ASP A 173 10.77 11.67 8.23
C ASP A 173 11.00 10.91 9.56
N GLU A 174 12.02 11.30 10.31
CA GLU A 174 12.40 10.68 11.58
C GLU A 174 11.29 10.76 12.62
N TYR A 175 10.60 11.89 12.68
CA TYR A 175 9.53 12.10 13.65
C TYR A 175 8.36 11.15 13.39
N GLU A 176 7.97 10.98 12.13
CA GLU A 176 6.88 10.08 11.74
C GLU A 176 7.26 8.60 11.92
N VAL A 177 8.52 8.23 11.64
CA VAL A 177 9.02 6.86 11.90
C VAL A 177 9.00 6.56 13.40
N ASP A 178 9.51 7.49 14.23
CA ASP A 178 9.48 7.33 15.69
C ASP A 178 8.04 7.17 16.21
N ARG A 179 7.11 8.01 15.75
CA ARG A 179 5.68 7.87 16.06
C ARG A 179 5.12 6.50 15.68
N ALA A 180 5.38 6.03 14.45
CA ALA A 180 4.90 4.73 13.98
C ALA A 180 5.42 3.59 14.88
N LEU A 181 6.71 3.60 15.22
CA LEU A 181 7.35 2.60 16.07
C LEU A 181 6.80 2.63 17.51
N ASN A 182 6.67 3.82 18.11
CA ASN A 182 6.13 4.00 19.47
C ASN A 182 4.65 3.58 19.57
N LEU A 183 3.91 3.67 18.48
CA LEU A 183 2.53 3.19 18.39
C LEU A 183 2.44 1.69 18.02
N GLY A 184 3.59 1.01 17.89
CA GLY A 184 3.69 -0.43 17.69
C GLY A 184 3.40 -0.89 16.26
N ALA A 185 3.78 -0.10 15.25
CA ALA A 185 3.71 -0.53 13.86
C ALA A 185 4.57 -1.78 13.62
N GLU A 186 4.00 -2.79 12.98
CA GLU A 186 4.69 -4.02 12.60
C GLU A 186 5.26 -3.92 11.17
N ILE A 187 4.70 -3.00 10.36
CA ILE A 187 5.15 -2.68 9.00
C ILE A 187 5.22 -1.16 8.87
N VAL A 188 6.40 -0.64 8.61
CA VAL A 188 6.65 0.79 8.36
C VAL A 188 7.02 0.99 6.90
N GLY A 189 6.29 1.84 6.19
CA GLY A 189 6.61 2.27 4.84
C GLY A 189 7.24 3.66 4.84
N VAL A 190 8.39 3.83 4.21
CA VAL A 190 8.97 5.16 4.02
C VAL A 190 8.80 5.62 2.60
N ASN A 191 8.07 6.72 2.45
CA ASN A 191 7.87 7.34 1.15
C ASN A 191 9.03 8.28 0.82
N ASN A 192 9.84 7.90 -0.17
CA ASN A 192 10.99 8.70 -0.64
C ASN A 192 10.55 9.96 -1.41
N ARG A 193 9.26 10.10 -1.70
CA ARG A 193 8.72 11.28 -2.38
C ARG A 193 8.26 12.31 -1.37
N ASP A 194 8.89 13.48 -1.37
CA ASP A 194 8.32 14.66 -0.70
C ASP A 194 7.04 15.08 -1.43
N LEU A 195 5.91 14.96 -0.76
CA LEU A 195 4.59 15.23 -1.36
C LEU A 195 4.27 16.73 -1.49
N ARG A 196 5.14 17.61 -1.00
CA ARG A 196 5.04 19.07 -1.18
C ARG A 196 5.76 19.52 -2.46
N THR A 197 6.90 18.88 -2.78
CA THR A 197 7.77 19.24 -3.90
C THR A 197 7.78 18.22 -5.02
N PHE A 198 7.27 17.00 -4.77
CA PHE A 198 7.34 15.82 -5.61
C PHE A 198 8.76 15.32 -5.91
N GLN A 199 9.77 15.87 -5.24
CA GLN A 199 11.13 15.36 -5.35
C GLN A 199 11.25 13.99 -4.69
N VAL A 200 12.13 13.15 -5.23
CA VAL A 200 12.37 11.79 -4.74
C VAL A 200 13.82 11.68 -4.29
N ASP A 201 14.03 11.26 -3.04
CA ASP A 201 15.34 10.95 -2.49
C ASP A 201 15.35 9.53 -1.92
N MET A 202 16.00 8.60 -2.62
CA MET A 202 16.12 7.20 -2.21
C MET A 202 16.93 7.02 -0.90
N ASN A 203 17.83 7.97 -0.57
CA ASN A 203 18.59 7.93 0.67
C ASN A 203 17.69 8.07 1.90
N ASN A 204 16.47 8.60 1.75
CA ASN A 204 15.52 8.74 2.85
C ASN A 204 15.19 7.37 3.47
N SER A 205 14.84 6.37 2.67
CA SER A 205 14.58 5.02 3.19
C SER A 205 15.81 4.41 3.87
N ILE A 206 17.00 4.54 3.26
CA ILE A 206 18.26 4.02 3.80
C ILE A 206 18.58 4.65 5.18
N ARG A 207 18.40 5.97 5.28
CA ARG A 207 18.64 6.72 6.51
C ARG A 207 17.65 6.33 7.61
N LEU A 208 16.37 6.25 7.28
CA LEU A 208 15.30 6.00 8.24
C LEU A 208 15.20 4.53 8.64
N ARG A 209 15.64 3.57 7.79
CA ARG A 209 15.71 2.15 8.15
C ARG A 209 16.52 1.91 9.42
N LYS A 210 17.56 2.71 9.64
CA LYS A 210 18.46 2.60 10.82
C LYS A 210 17.76 2.87 12.16
N MET A 211 16.57 3.49 12.12
CA MET A 211 15.74 3.74 13.31
C MET A 211 14.86 2.56 13.68
N ALA A 212 14.50 1.73 12.70
CA ALA A 212 13.59 0.62 12.93
C ALA A 212 14.35 -0.62 13.45
N PRO A 213 13.82 -1.30 14.49
CA PRO A 213 14.39 -2.56 14.97
C PRO A 213 14.18 -3.69 13.93
N ASP A 214 15.01 -4.75 14.04
CA ASP A 214 15.01 -5.85 13.06
C ASP A 214 13.70 -6.67 13.03
N ASN A 215 12.83 -6.56 14.01
CA ASN A 215 11.53 -7.23 14.04
C ASN A 215 10.39 -6.44 13.38
N VAL A 216 10.66 -5.23 12.90
CA VAL A 216 9.72 -4.41 12.13
C VAL A 216 10.03 -4.54 10.66
N VAL A 217 9.05 -4.92 9.86
CA VAL A 217 9.17 -4.95 8.40
C VAL A 217 9.24 -3.53 7.86
N PHE A 218 10.30 -3.24 7.09
CA PHE A 218 10.53 -1.91 6.55
C PHE A 218 10.41 -1.90 5.02
N VAL A 219 9.52 -1.05 4.51
CA VAL A 219 9.19 -0.94 3.09
C VAL A 219 9.65 0.41 2.54
N SER A 220 10.39 0.41 1.43
CA SER A 220 10.74 1.62 0.70
C SER A 220 9.72 1.90 -0.41
N GLU A 221 9.16 3.10 -0.44
CA GLU A 221 8.13 3.50 -1.40
C GLU A 221 8.63 4.65 -2.28
N SER A 222 8.25 4.65 -3.52
CA SER A 222 8.61 5.64 -4.54
C SER A 222 10.09 5.66 -4.95
N GLY A 223 10.34 5.92 -6.22
CA GLY A 223 11.68 6.18 -6.75
C GLY A 223 12.44 4.98 -7.29
N ILE A 224 12.05 3.76 -6.97
CA ILE A 224 12.73 2.53 -7.36
C ILE A 224 12.61 2.32 -8.87
N ARG A 225 13.74 2.22 -9.58
CA ARG A 225 13.79 2.12 -11.04
C ARG A 225 14.76 1.09 -11.58
N THR A 226 15.83 0.79 -10.84
CA THR A 226 16.95 -0.01 -11.31
C THR A 226 17.26 -1.17 -10.36
N PRO A 227 17.93 -2.23 -10.84
CA PRO A 227 18.46 -3.30 -9.97
C PRO A 227 19.42 -2.76 -8.89
N GLU A 228 20.14 -1.69 -9.21
CA GLU A 228 21.05 -1.05 -8.26
C GLU A 228 20.30 -0.42 -7.08
N ASP A 229 19.14 0.21 -7.34
CA ASP A 229 18.28 0.71 -6.26
C ASP A 229 17.87 -0.41 -5.30
N ILE A 230 17.48 -1.57 -5.86
CA ILE A 230 17.11 -2.76 -5.09
C ILE A 230 18.29 -3.26 -4.28
N ARG A 231 19.47 -3.37 -4.88
CA ARG A 231 20.69 -3.84 -4.21
C ARG A 231 21.04 -2.95 -3.01
N LEU A 232 21.06 -1.64 -3.21
CA LEU A 232 21.36 -0.68 -2.14
C LEU A 232 20.36 -0.78 -0.98
N LEU A 233 19.05 -0.85 -1.28
CA LEU A 233 18.03 -1.00 -0.26
C LEU A 233 18.18 -2.33 0.51
N TYR A 234 18.49 -3.42 -0.19
CA TYR A 234 18.68 -4.74 0.43
C TYR A 234 19.91 -4.78 1.34
N GLU A 235 21.04 -4.19 0.92
CA GLU A 235 22.26 -4.06 1.72
C GLU A 235 22.03 -3.29 3.03
N ASP A 236 21.14 -2.29 3.00
CA ASP A 236 20.70 -1.53 4.18
C ASP A 236 19.52 -2.19 4.92
N LYS A 237 19.24 -3.48 4.68
CA LYS A 237 18.21 -4.28 5.38
C LYS A 237 16.78 -3.76 5.22
N VAL A 238 16.45 -3.19 4.07
CA VAL A 238 15.06 -2.90 3.70
C VAL A 238 14.43 -4.23 3.27
N ASP A 239 13.27 -4.58 3.84
CA ASP A 239 12.63 -5.87 3.65
C ASP A 239 11.78 -5.92 2.38
N GLY A 240 11.24 -4.80 1.96
CA GLY A 240 10.37 -4.73 0.80
C GLY A 240 10.35 -3.39 0.09
N VAL A 241 9.88 -3.40 -1.14
CA VAL A 241 9.73 -2.21 -1.98
C VAL A 241 8.32 -2.11 -2.55
N LEU A 242 7.75 -0.91 -2.57
CA LEU A 242 6.48 -0.63 -3.23
C LEU A 242 6.74 0.11 -4.53
N ILE A 243 6.42 -0.52 -5.66
CA ILE A 243 6.76 -0.04 -7.00
C ILE A 243 5.49 0.09 -7.85
N GLY A 244 5.22 1.31 -8.32
CA GLY A 244 4.08 1.60 -9.21
C GLY A 244 4.51 2.06 -10.59
N GLU A 245 5.01 3.29 -10.72
CA GLU A 245 5.24 3.93 -12.03
C GLU A 245 6.15 3.09 -12.95
N THR A 246 7.26 2.59 -12.45
CA THR A 246 8.23 1.79 -13.20
C THR A 246 7.57 0.56 -13.82
N LEU A 247 6.81 -0.19 -13.03
CA LEU A 247 6.13 -1.40 -13.49
C LEU A 247 4.94 -1.07 -14.40
N MET A 248 4.13 -0.06 -14.05
CA MET A 248 2.96 0.31 -14.85
C MET A 248 3.32 0.76 -16.27
N ARG A 249 4.45 1.43 -16.44
CA ARG A 249 4.94 1.88 -17.76
C ARG A 249 5.58 0.77 -18.60
N SER A 250 5.98 -0.33 -17.98
CA SER A 250 6.56 -1.46 -18.72
C SER A 250 5.50 -2.21 -19.52
N PRO A 251 5.75 -2.53 -20.80
CA PRO A 251 4.85 -3.39 -21.58
C PRO A 251 4.85 -4.85 -21.11
N ASN A 252 5.91 -5.30 -20.44
CA ASN A 252 6.07 -6.65 -19.89
C ASN A 252 6.39 -6.56 -18.39
N LYS A 253 5.39 -6.80 -17.55
CA LYS A 253 5.51 -6.67 -16.09
C LYS A 253 6.47 -7.71 -15.50
N LYS A 254 6.43 -8.93 -16.02
CA LYS A 254 7.31 -10.01 -15.58
C LYS A 254 8.77 -9.67 -15.85
N ALA A 255 9.11 -9.32 -17.08
CA ALA A 255 10.48 -8.96 -17.43
C ALA A 255 10.98 -7.72 -16.66
N ALA A 256 10.09 -6.74 -16.38
CA ALA A 256 10.44 -5.59 -15.57
C ALA A 256 10.77 -5.95 -14.13
N LEU A 257 9.98 -6.84 -13.51
CA LEU A 257 10.22 -7.29 -12.14
C LEU A 257 11.49 -8.17 -12.05
N GLU A 258 11.68 -9.08 -13.01
CA GLU A 258 12.90 -9.90 -13.12
C GLU A 258 14.15 -9.01 -13.29
N SER A 259 14.06 -7.97 -14.13
CA SER A 259 15.14 -7.00 -14.31
C SER A 259 15.50 -6.27 -13.02
N LEU A 260 14.51 -5.85 -12.24
CA LEU A 260 14.74 -5.20 -10.94
C LEU A 260 15.42 -6.15 -9.93
N ASN A 261 15.11 -7.42 -9.96
CA ASN A 261 15.70 -8.40 -9.05
C ASN A 261 17.12 -8.84 -9.45
N GLY A 262 17.61 -8.41 -10.61
CA GLY A 262 18.96 -8.75 -11.09
C GLY A 262 19.22 -10.22 -11.43
N SER A 263 18.22 -11.08 -11.29
CA SER A 263 18.21 -12.51 -11.65
C SER A 263 16.76 -12.99 -11.81
N PRO A 264 16.49 -14.06 -12.59
CA PRO A 264 15.14 -14.63 -12.63
C PRO A 264 14.68 -14.97 -11.21
N LEU A 265 13.51 -14.50 -10.84
CA LEU A 265 12.85 -14.93 -9.60
C LEU A 265 12.70 -16.45 -9.65
N ARG A 266 13.35 -17.17 -8.73
CA ARG A 266 13.27 -18.62 -8.58
C ARG A 266 12.01 -19.03 -7.83
#